data_c13917a4e3e1f6daa1bd1e821b0cd55a
#
_entry.id   c13917a4e3e1f6daa1bd1e821b0cd55a
#
_cell.length_a   1.000
_cell.length_b   1.000
_cell.length_c   1.000
_cell.angle_alpha   90.00
_cell.angle_beta   90.00
_cell.angle_gamma   90.00
#
_symmetry.space_group_name_H-M   'P 1'
#
loop_
_entity.id
_entity.type
_entity.pdbx_description
1 polymer ?
#
loop_
_entity_poly.entity_id
_entity_poly.type
_entity_poly.pdbx_seq_one_letter_code
_entity_poly.pdbx_strand_id
1 'polypeptide(L)'
;MSDVIHAAVAALATKMNGGFSAGVAKFVIPGEGAIMIDHDGVRAGDDEADVTLTAEADVFRAILEGEMNATRAVMTGQLTVDGSMGWALQLGAALA
;
A
#
# COMPACT_ATOMS: atom_id res chain seq x y z
N MET A 1 -17.57 3.64 -3.54
CA MET A 1 -16.09 3.53 -3.54
C MET A 1 -15.53 4.87 -3.97
N SER A 2 -14.48 5.35 -3.32
CA SER A 2 -13.95 6.68 -3.59
C SER A 2 -13.09 6.70 -4.86
N ASP A 3 -12.99 7.88 -5.48
CA ASP A 3 -12.10 8.08 -6.63
C ASP A 3 -10.63 7.89 -6.24
N VAL A 4 -10.29 8.20 -4.99
CA VAL A 4 -8.93 8.02 -4.46
C VAL A 4 -8.58 6.53 -4.44
N ILE A 5 -9.48 5.69 -3.97
CA ILE A 5 -9.26 4.24 -3.95
C ILE A 5 -9.15 3.68 -5.38
N HIS A 6 -9.99 4.11 -6.30
CA HIS A 6 -9.91 3.69 -7.70
C HIS A 6 -8.56 4.06 -8.32
N ALA A 7 -8.12 5.29 -8.13
CA ALA A 7 -6.85 5.75 -8.67
C ALA A 7 -5.67 5.00 -8.04
N ALA A 8 -5.73 4.74 -6.74
CA ALA A 8 -4.68 4.02 -6.04
C ALA A 8 -4.61 2.55 -6.49
N VAL A 9 -5.75 1.90 -6.70
CA VAL A 9 -5.78 0.52 -7.21
C VAL A 9 -5.14 0.47 -8.61
N ALA A 10 -5.46 1.40 -9.48
CA ALA A 10 -4.89 1.43 -10.82
C ALA A 10 -3.37 1.66 -10.78
N ALA A 11 -2.90 2.58 -9.95
CA ALA A 11 -1.49 2.87 -9.82
C ALA A 11 -0.72 1.68 -9.23
N LEU A 12 -1.28 1.06 -8.19
CA LEU A 12 -0.67 -0.11 -7.57
C LEU A 12 -0.63 -1.30 -8.52
N ALA A 13 -1.70 -1.52 -9.28
CA ALA A 13 -1.76 -2.63 -10.24
C ALA A 13 -0.65 -2.50 -11.28
N THR A 14 -0.32 -1.29 -11.70
CA THR A 14 0.77 -1.03 -12.63
C THR A 14 2.13 -1.34 -11.99
N LYS A 15 2.33 -0.92 -10.75
CA LYS A 15 3.60 -1.14 -10.05
C LYS A 15 3.77 -2.58 -9.56
N MET A 16 2.68 -3.21 -9.16
CA MET A 16 2.66 -4.55 -8.59
C MET A 16 2.20 -5.57 -9.64
N ASN A 17 2.80 -5.54 -10.81
CA ASN A 17 2.47 -6.46 -11.89
C ASN A 17 2.71 -7.90 -11.43
N GLY A 18 1.64 -8.67 -11.23
CA GLY A 18 1.71 -10.01 -10.67
C GLY A 18 1.38 -10.08 -9.19
N GLY A 19 1.14 -8.94 -8.54
CA GLY A 19 0.72 -8.89 -7.14
C GLY A 19 1.87 -9.02 -6.15
N PHE A 20 1.55 -9.41 -4.94
CA PHE A 20 2.49 -9.54 -3.83
C PHE A 20 2.53 -11.01 -3.39
N SER A 21 3.63 -11.69 -3.65
CA SER A 21 3.72 -13.14 -3.47
C SER A 21 4.12 -13.55 -2.05
N ALA A 22 4.61 -12.63 -1.22
CA ALA A 22 5.04 -12.95 0.14
C ALA A 22 3.88 -13.21 1.09
N GLY A 23 2.69 -12.68 0.78
CA GLY A 23 1.51 -12.85 1.61
C GLY A 23 0.41 -11.91 1.19
N VAL A 24 -0.43 -11.52 2.14
CA VAL A 24 -1.53 -10.59 1.89
C VAL A 24 -1.20 -9.26 2.56
N ALA A 25 -1.22 -8.20 1.79
CA ALA A 25 -0.99 -6.84 2.28
C ALA A 25 -2.26 -6.00 2.12
N LYS A 26 -2.43 -5.05 3.03
CA LYS A 26 -3.53 -4.12 2.97
C LYS A 26 -3.01 -2.70 3.12
N PHE A 27 -3.47 -1.81 2.25
CA PHE A 27 -3.25 -0.37 2.38
C PHE A 27 -4.54 0.28 2.85
N VAL A 28 -4.46 1.02 3.95
CA VAL A 28 -5.60 1.77 4.48
C VAL A 28 -5.35 3.25 4.24
N ILE A 29 -6.31 3.91 3.59
CA ILE A 29 -6.29 5.36 3.40
C ILE A 29 -7.44 5.91 4.22
N PRO A 30 -7.17 6.52 5.39
CA PRO A 30 -8.23 6.98 6.29
C PRO A 30 -9.23 7.90 5.59
N GLY A 31 -10.51 7.64 5.79
CA GLY A 31 -11.58 8.40 5.17
C GLY A 31 -11.92 8.00 3.75
N GLU A 32 -11.09 7.18 3.10
CA GLU A 32 -11.30 6.78 1.71
C GLU A 32 -11.61 5.29 1.57
N GLY A 33 -10.91 4.44 2.30
CA GLY A 33 -11.11 3.00 2.22
C GLY A 33 -9.83 2.22 2.34
N ALA A 34 -9.82 1.01 1.79
CA ALA A 34 -8.67 0.12 1.86
C ALA A 34 -8.48 -0.62 0.54
N ILE A 35 -7.26 -1.10 0.33
CA ILE A 35 -6.85 -1.80 -0.87
C ILE A 35 -6.13 -3.08 -0.44
N MET A 36 -6.52 -4.21 -1.05
CA MET A 36 -5.87 -5.49 -0.80
C MET A 36 -4.88 -5.82 -1.91
N ILE A 37 -3.74 -6.35 -1.52
CA ILE A 37 -2.69 -6.78 -2.45
C ILE A 37 -2.27 -8.19 -2.06
N ASP A 38 -2.40 -9.12 -2.98
CA ASP A 38 -1.97 -10.50 -2.77
C ASP A 38 -1.46 -11.09 -4.09
N HIS A 39 -1.25 -12.41 -4.14
CA HIS A 39 -0.72 -13.05 -5.34
C HIS A 39 -1.69 -12.97 -6.54
N ASP A 40 -2.96 -12.69 -6.31
CA ASP A 40 -3.96 -12.53 -7.38
C ASP A 40 -3.97 -11.11 -7.95
N GLY A 41 -3.32 -10.16 -7.28
CA GLY A 41 -3.22 -8.79 -7.75
C GLY A 41 -3.67 -7.76 -6.74
N VAL A 42 -4.20 -6.65 -7.24
CA VAL A 42 -4.58 -5.47 -6.45
C VAL A 42 -6.07 -5.21 -6.64
N ARG A 43 -6.79 -5.01 -5.53
CA ARG A 43 -8.22 -4.72 -5.57
C ARG A 43 -8.64 -3.89 -4.37
N ALA A 44 -9.74 -3.17 -4.51
CA ALA A 44 -10.36 -2.51 -3.37
C ALA A 44 -10.94 -3.57 -2.43
N GLY A 45 -10.76 -3.40 -1.13
CA GLY A 45 -11.28 -4.34 -0.14
C GLY A 45 -10.69 -4.05 1.22
N ASP A 46 -11.30 -4.63 2.26
CA ASP A 46 -10.87 -4.44 3.65
C ASP A 46 -11.02 -5.77 4.39
N ASP A 47 -10.20 -6.73 4.00
CA ASP A 47 -10.17 -8.06 4.61
C ASP A 47 -8.96 -8.17 5.53
N GLU A 48 -8.80 -9.33 6.17
CA GLU A 48 -7.62 -9.59 6.98
C GLU A 48 -6.37 -9.62 6.12
N ALA A 49 -5.26 -9.17 6.69
CA ALA A 49 -3.98 -9.13 5.98
C ALA A 49 -2.84 -9.47 6.93
N ASP A 50 -1.75 -9.94 6.35
CA ASP A 50 -0.54 -10.27 7.10
C ASP A 50 0.23 -9.00 7.48
N VAL A 51 0.10 -7.97 6.66
CA VAL A 51 0.68 -6.65 6.95
C VAL A 51 -0.31 -5.59 6.51
N THR A 52 -0.47 -4.56 7.34
CA THR A 52 -1.34 -3.41 7.06
C THR A 52 -0.52 -2.14 7.09
N LEU A 53 -0.63 -1.37 6.02
CA LEU A 53 0.05 -0.09 5.86
C LEU A 53 -1.01 1.00 5.82
N THR A 54 -0.85 2.01 6.67
CA THR A 54 -1.81 3.10 6.77
C THR A 54 -1.11 4.43 6.48
N ALA A 55 -1.64 5.19 5.54
CA ALA A 55 -1.11 6.50 5.19
C ALA A 55 -2.22 7.36 4.60
N GLU A 56 -2.09 8.68 4.76
CA GLU A 56 -2.99 9.62 4.10
C GLU A 56 -2.82 9.55 2.59
N ALA A 57 -3.84 9.96 1.86
CA ALA A 57 -3.86 9.85 0.40
C ALA A 57 -2.68 10.58 -0.27
N ASP A 58 -2.33 11.75 0.22
CA ASP A 58 -1.22 12.54 -0.33
C ASP A 58 0.13 11.89 -0.09
N VAL A 59 0.32 11.26 1.08
CA VAL A 59 1.54 10.50 1.39
C VAL A 59 1.63 9.29 0.48
N PHE A 60 0.54 8.56 0.33
CA PHE A 60 0.48 7.38 -0.51
C PHE A 60 0.83 7.73 -1.96
N ARG A 61 0.26 8.82 -2.47
CA ARG A 61 0.54 9.31 -3.82
C ARG A 61 2.02 9.65 -4.00
N ALA A 62 2.61 10.34 -3.02
CA ALA A 62 4.02 10.71 -3.08
C ALA A 62 4.93 9.49 -3.16
N ILE A 63 4.58 8.43 -2.41
CA ILE A 63 5.34 7.18 -2.46
C ILE A 63 5.21 6.54 -3.85
N LEU A 64 4.01 6.49 -4.41
CA LEU A 64 3.77 5.89 -5.72
C LEU A 64 4.44 6.67 -6.85
N GLU A 65 4.55 7.97 -6.71
CA GLU A 65 5.19 8.83 -7.71
C GLU A 65 6.71 8.92 -7.55
N GLY A 66 7.26 8.25 -6.54
CA GLY A 66 8.69 8.27 -6.29
C GLY A 66 9.20 9.53 -5.59
N GLU A 67 8.30 10.39 -5.14
CA GLU A 67 8.67 11.63 -4.44
C GLU A 67 8.98 11.40 -2.97
N MET A 68 8.51 10.30 -2.40
CA MET A 68 8.73 9.96 -1.00
C MET A 68 9.15 8.49 -0.90
N ASN A 69 10.18 8.24 -0.10
CA ASN A 69 10.63 6.89 0.19
C ASN A 69 9.75 6.28 1.29
N ALA A 70 9.27 5.06 1.09
CA ALA A 70 8.38 4.40 2.03
C ALA A 70 9.05 4.20 3.40
N THR A 71 10.33 3.84 3.42
CA THR A 71 11.06 3.66 4.68
C THR A 71 11.12 4.98 5.46
N ARG A 72 11.38 6.08 4.76
CA ARG A 72 11.40 7.40 5.37
C ARG A 72 10.04 7.80 5.91
N ALA A 73 8.98 7.47 5.18
CA ALA A 73 7.62 7.75 5.63
C ALA A 73 7.30 7.02 6.94
N VAL A 74 7.77 5.79 7.09
CA VAL A 74 7.63 5.05 8.34
C VAL A 74 8.39 5.75 9.47
N MET A 75 9.62 6.15 9.21
CA MET A 75 10.46 6.80 10.22
C MET A 75 9.89 8.14 10.69
N THR A 76 9.19 8.85 9.83
CA THR A 76 8.59 10.15 10.17
C THR A 76 7.15 10.04 10.67
N GLY A 77 6.61 8.82 10.77
CA GLY A 77 5.25 8.59 11.25
C GLY A 77 4.17 8.87 10.23
N GLN A 78 4.52 9.14 8.99
CA GLN A 78 3.55 9.38 7.91
C GLN A 78 2.97 8.08 7.36
N LEU A 79 3.69 6.99 7.50
CA LEU A 79 3.23 5.66 7.12
C LEU A 79 3.32 4.77 8.35
N THR A 80 2.20 4.17 8.72
CA THR A 80 2.13 3.26 9.86
C THR A 80 2.10 1.82 9.35
N VAL A 81 2.88 0.95 9.98
CA VAL A 81 2.97 -0.46 9.63
C VAL A 81 2.48 -1.31 10.79
N ASP A 82 1.53 -2.20 10.52
CA ASP A 82 1.04 -3.18 11.47
C ASP A 82 1.23 -4.57 10.85
N GLY A 83 1.94 -5.43 11.54
CA GLY A 83 2.24 -6.77 11.06
C GLY A 83 3.73 -6.96 10.77
N SER A 84 4.06 -7.75 9.76
CA SER A 84 5.44 -8.07 9.45
C SER A 84 6.18 -6.88 8.82
N MET A 85 7.18 -6.36 9.53
CA MET A 85 8.02 -5.27 9.01
C MET A 85 8.82 -5.74 7.79
N GLY A 86 9.25 -6.99 7.76
CA GLY A 86 9.96 -7.53 6.61
C GLY A 86 9.13 -7.49 5.34
N TRP A 87 7.86 -7.85 5.43
CA TRP A 87 6.94 -7.79 4.30
C TRP A 87 6.64 -6.35 3.90
N ALA A 88 6.54 -5.45 4.88
CA ALA A 88 6.34 -4.03 4.61
C ALA A 88 7.51 -3.44 3.82
N LEU A 89 8.74 -3.82 4.16
CA LEU A 89 9.93 -3.37 3.44
C LEU A 89 9.97 -3.91 2.01
N GLN A 90 9.60 -5.18 1.81
CA GLN A 90 9.50 -5.77 0.48
C GLN A 90 8.46 -5.04 -0.37
N LEU A 91 7.31 -4.74 0.22
CA LEU A 91 6.25 -4.04 -0.47
C LEU A 91 6.68 -2.61 -0.82
N GLY A 92 7.34 -1.92 0.11
CA GLY A 92 7.87 -0.58 -0.14
C GLY A 92 8.87 -0.57 -1.29
N ALA A 93 9.75 -1.57 -1.35
CA ALA A 93 10.70 -1.70 -2.45
C ALA A 93 10.00 -1.93 -3.79
N ALA A 94 8.92 -2.71 -3.79
CA ALA A 94 8.15 -2.97 -5.00
C ALA A 94 7.41 -1.72 -5.50
N LEU A 95 7.06 -0.81 -4.58
CA LEU A 95 6.37 0.44 -4.91
C LEU A 95 7.32 1.52 -5.43
N ALA A 96 8.59 1.40 -5.17
CA ALA A 96 9.58 2.43 -5.52
C ALA A 96 9.83 2.54 -7.02
#